data_44b80cb094b705160b0d32f3b18a5407
#
_entry.id   44b80cb094b705160b0d32f3b18a5407
#
_cell.length_a   1.000
_cell.length_b   1.000
_cell.length_c   1.000
_cell.angle_alpha   90.00
_cell.angle_beta   90.00
_cell.angle_gamma   90.00
#
_symmetry.space_group_name_H-M   'P 1'
#
loop_
_entity.id
_entity.type
_entity.pdbx_description
1 polymer ?
#
loop_
_entity_poly.entity_id
_entity_poly.type
_entity_poly.pdbx_seq_one_letter_code
_entity_poly.pdbx_strand_id
1 'polypeptide(L)'
;KKKICIDAGHYGKYNRSPVVSEYYESDMAWKLHMMQKEILESYGFEVILTRSNQATDRGLYDRGYAAKGCVLFISDHSNACGTESVDYPVVYRGYDNIGNCDELALKLAKVIASTMGTAQAGRTATRKGSSGGEYYGVLRGARAAGLSDYYIIEHSFHTNTKMTKWLLNDSNLRKLAEAECKVIAEHYGMTKQSDDKDSMTKITGKAEATAEQMTAYIKAKNGSVAQSVLDMIPLYLSEGEAENIRGDIAFAQSCLETGNF
;
A
#
# COMPACT_ATOMS: atom_id res chain seq x y z
N LYS A 1 -16.83 -2.43 -7.10
CA LYS A 1 -15.48 -2.70 -6.54
C LYS A 1 -15.64 -3.13 -5.08
N LYS A 2 -14.84 -4.12 -4.64
CA LYS A 2 -14.73 -4.44 -3.22
C LYS A 2 -13.98 -3.31 -2.52
N LYS A 3 -14.47 -2.91 -1.33
CA LYS A 3 -13.86 -1.81 -0.55
C LYS A 3 -13.12 -2.39 0.65
N ILE A 4 -11.96 -1.82 0.95
CA ILE A 4 -11.15 -2.14 2.13
C ILE A 4 -10.92 -0.86 2.92
N CYS A 5 -11.06 -0.93 4.23
CA CYS A 5 -10.73 0.19 5.12
C CYS A 5 -9.44 -0.12 5.88
N ILE A 6 -8.48 0.79 5.81
CA ILE A 6 -7.19 0.66 6.50
C ILE A 6 -7.03 1.80 7.50
N ASP A 7 -6.63 1.43 8.70
CA ASP A 7 -6.31 2.34 9.80
C ASP A 7 -4.82 2.26 10.13
N ALA A 8 -4.14 3.39 10.16
CA ALA A 8 -2.82 3.48 10.79
C ALA A 8 -3.00 3.65 12.30
N GLY A 9 -2.44 2.76 13.09
CA GLY A 9 -2.49 2.83 14.54
C GLY A 9 -1.95 4.15 15.08
N HIS A 10 -2.54 4.64 16.17
CA HIS A 10 -2.14 5.89 16.84
C HIS A 10 -2.26 7.15 15.96
N TYR A 11 -1.56 8.23 16.31
CA TYR A 11 -1.46 9.48 15.55
C TYR A 11 -0.21 10.26 16.00
N GLY A 12 0.22 11.24 15.22
CA GLY A 12 1.38 12.07 15.53
C GLY A 12 2.65 11.24 15.79
N LYS A 13 3.35 11.54 16.88
CA LYS A 13 4.52 10.81 17.39
C LYS A 13 4.10 10.03 18.64
N TYR A 14 3.72 8.79 18.47
CA TYR A 14 3.19 7.93 19.55
C TYR A 14 3.87 6.58 19.61
N ASN A 15 3.97 6.00 20.83
CA ASN A 15 4.62 4.72 21.11
C ASN A 15 6.04 4.65 20.55
N ARG A 16 6.95 5.43 21.18
CA ARG A 16 8.38 5.34 20.91
C ARG A 16 8.93 4.03 21.43
N SER A 17 9.75 3.36 20.62
CA SER A 17 10.45 2.15 21.06
C SER A 17 11.39 2.46 22.24
N PRO A 18 11.41 1.62 23.28
CA PRO A 18 12.36 1.76 24.38
C PRO A 18 13.78 1.29 24.02
N VAL A 19 13.95 0.58 22.90
CA VAL A 19 15.25 -0.02 22.50
C VAL A 19 15.83 0.60 21.23
N VAL A 20 15.03 1.31 20.44
CA VAL A 20 15.46 2.03 19.22
C VAL A 20 14.80 3.40 19.21
N SER A 21 15.54 4.42 19.58
CA SER A 21 15.01 5.76 19.85
C SER A 21 14.39 6.49 18.68
N GLU A 22 14.74 6.12 17.47
CA GLU A 22 14.22 6.70 16.22
C GLU A 22 12.85 6.12 15.83
N TYR A 23 12.47 4.98 16.40
CA TYR A 23 11.23 4.31 16.07
C TYR A 23 10.05 4.85 16.85
N TYR A 24 8.99 5.17 16.12
CA TYR A 24 7.64 5.41 16.65
C TYR A 24 6.65 4.51 15.92
N GLU A 25 5.83 3.80 16.67
CA GLU A 25 4.80 2.91 16.11
C GLU A 25 3.87 3.65 15.16
N SER A 26 3.47 4.88 15.52
CA SER A 26 2.62 5.73 14.68
C SER A 26 3.24 6.07 13.32
N ASP A 27 4.57 6.25 13.24
CA ASP A 27 5.27 6.53 11.99
C ASP A 27 5.32 5.29 11.09
N MET A 28 5.62 4.14 11.68
CA MET A 28 5.63 2.86 10.97
C MET A 28 4.24 2.53 10.42
N ALA A 29 3.21 2.60 11.27
CA ALA A 29 1.84 2.32 10.85
C ALA A 29 1.36 3.26 9.74
N TRP A 30 1.73 4.56 9.81
CA TRP A 30 1.41 5.52 8.76
C TRP A 30 2.07 5.19 7.42
N LYS A 31 3.35 4.83 7.43
CA LYS A 31 4.07 4.43 6.21
C LYS A 31 3.49 3.15 5.61
N LEU A 32 3.28 2.14 6.45
CA LEU A 32 2.81 0.83 6.02
C LEU A 32 1.43 0.92 5.37
N HIS A 33 0.45 1.58 6.02
CA HIS A 33 -0.91 1.68 5.48
C HIS A 33 -0.97 2.44 4.16
N MET A 34 -0.09 3.43 3.94
CA MET A 34 0.01 4.13 2.64
C MET A 34 0.55 3.22 1.54
N MET A 35 1.54 2.37 1.86
CA MET A 35 2.05 1.36 0.93
C MET A 35 0.99 0.30 0.62
N GLN A 36 0.26 -0.18 1.64
CA GLN A 36 -0.84 -1.13 1.46
C GLN A 36 -1.96 -0.54 0.59
N LYS A 37 -2.32 0.74 0.80
CA LYS A 37 -3.30 1.43 -0.04
C LYS A 37 -2.93 1.36 -1.51
N GLU A 38 -1.72 1.81 -1.86
CA GLU A 38 -1.22 1.80 -3.25
C GLU A 38 -1.29 0.39 -3.87
N ILE A 39 -0.82 -0.61 -3.11
CA ILE A 39 -0.76 -1.99 -3.60
C ILE A 39 -2.17 -2.58 -3.76
N LEU A 40 -3.07 -2.40 -2.78
CA LEU A 40 -4.45 -2.91 -2.86
C LEU A 40 -5.24 -2.25 -3.99
N GLU A 41 -5.01 -0.95 -4.24
CA GLU A 41 -5.61 -0.26 -5.39
C GLU A 41 -5.13 -0.87 -6.72
N SER A 42 -3.88 -1.33 -6.81
CA SER A 42 -3.37 -2.06 -8.00
C SER A 42 -4.02 -3.42 -8.21
N TYR A 43 -4.57 -4.04 -7.16
CA TYR A 43 -5.43 -5.23 -7.26
C TYR A 43 -6.89 -4.90 -7.57
N GLY A 44 -7.25 -3.62 -7.74
CA GLY A 44 -8.59 -3.19 -8.10
C GLY A 44 -9.55 -2.97 -6.92
N PHE A 45 -9.06 -2.98 -5.68
CA PHE A 45 -9.86 -2.57 -4.54
C PHE A 45 -10.09 -1.04 -4.54
N GLU A 46 -11.16 -0.61 -3.88
CA GLU A 46 -11.31 0.76 -3.43
C GLU A 46 -10.83 0.83 -1.98
N VAL A 47 -9.85 1.69 -1.68
CA VAL A 47 -9.26 1.76 -0.35
C VAL A 47 -9.68 3.03 0.37
N ILE A 48 -10.25 2.88 1.55
CA ILE A 48 -10.67 3.95 2.45
C ILE A 48 -9.65 4.03 3.59
N LEU A 49 -9.12 5.21 3.84
CA LEU A 49 -8.28 5.47 5.00
C LEU A 49 -9.11 6.11 6.11
N THR A 50 -8.88 5.71 7.35
CA THR A 50 -9.62 6.25 8.51
C THR A 50 -9.29 7.70 8.80
N ARG A 51 -8.11 8.17 8.37
CA ARG A 51 -7.62 9.54 8.56
C ARG A 51 -6.95 10.06 7.29
N SER A 52 -7.03 11.37 7.07
CA SER A 52 -6.41 12.03 5.91
C SER A 52 -4.97 12.49 6.16
N ASN A 53 -4.52 12.56 7.41
CA ASN A 53 -3.15 12.91 7.78
C ASN A 53 -2.76 12.24 9.11
N GLN A 54 -1.45 12.14 9.34
CA GLN A 54 -0.89 11.46 10.51
C GLN A 54 -1.13 12.21 11.82
N ALA A 55 -1.16 13.55 11.78
CA ALA A 55 -1.20 14.38 12.99
C ALA A 55 -2.60 14.43 13.63
N THR A 56 -3.67 14.19 12.87
CA THR A 56 -5.04 14.26 13.36
C THR A 56 -5.44 12.94 14.01
N ASP A 57 -5.98 13.01 15.25
CA ASP A 57 -6.59 11.85 15.90
C ASP A 57 -8.01 11.61 15.40
N ARG A 58 -8.47 10.39 15.60
CA ARG A 58 -9.86 9.98 15.40
C ARG A 58 -10.20 8.95 16.48
N GLY A 59 -11.40 9.04 17.08
CA GLY A 59 -11.84 8.12 18.11
C GLY A 59 -11.77 6.65 17.66
N LEU A 60 -11.34 5.75 18.55
CA LEU A 60 -11.11 4.34 18.19
C LEU A 60 -12.35 3.66 17.59
N TYR A 61 -13.52 3.88 18.15
CA TYR A 61 -14.78 3.35 17.61
C TYR A 61 -15.06 3.89 16.21
N ASP A 62 -14.85 5.21 15.99
CA ASP A 62 -15.13 5.86 14.71
C ASP A 62 -14.15 5.44 13.62
N ARG A 63 -12.90 5.06 13.97
CA ARG A 63 -11.95 4.47 13.02
C ARG A 63 -12.52 3.17 12.46
N GLY A 64 -12.95 2.25 13.33
CA GLY A 64 -13.53 0.99 12.90
C GLY A 64 -14.86 1.17 12.16
N TYR A 65 -15.72 2.07 12.63
CA TYR A 65 -17.02 2.33 12.00
C TYR A 65 -16.92 2.96 10.61
N ALA A 66 -15.79 3.60 10.29
CA ALA A 66 -15.50 4.10 8.94
C ALA A 66 -15.48 2.98 7.89
N ALA A 67 -15.30 1.74 8.30
CA ALA A 67 -15.32 0.58 7.41
C ALA A 67 -16.71 0.17 6.91
N LYS A 68 -17.76 0.93 7.23
CA LYS A 68 -19.13 0.61 6.78
C LYS A 68 -19.20 0.47 5.25
N GLY A 69 -19.67 -0.70 4.80
CA GLY A 69 -19.73 -1.04 3.39
C GLY A 69 -18.41 -1.60 2.79
N CYS A 70 -17.39 -1.80 3.62
CA CYS A 70 -16.17 -2.50 3.25
C CYS A 70 -16.31 -4.01 3.48
N VAL A 71 -15.45 -4.79 2.81
CA VAL A 71 -15.33 -6.24 3.03
C VAL A 71 -14.28 -6.58 4.08
N LEU A 72 -13.34 -5.65 4.36
CA LEU A 72 -12.25 -5.81 5.31
C LEU A 72 -11.94 -4.50 6.01
N PHE A 73 -11.63 -4.59 7.30
CA PHE A 73 -10.97 -3.56 8.09
C PHE A 73 -9.67 -4.09 8.66
N ILE A 74 -8.57 -3.35 8.51
CA ILE A 74 -7.30 -3.63 9.19
C ILE A 74 -6.80 -2.37 9.88
N SER A 75 -6.20 -2.55 11.08
CA SER A 75 -5.51 -1.50 11.83
C SER A 75 -4.09 -1.95 12.10
N ASP A 76 -3.11 -1.22 11.56
CA ASP A 76 -1.69 -1.57 11.62
C ASP A 76 -1.03 -1.05 12.88
N HIS A 77 -0.32 -1.93 13.56
CA HIS A 77 0.34 -1.70 14.85
C HIS A 77 1.66 -2.47 14.97
N SER A 78 2.42 -2.16 15.99
CA SER A 78 3.50 -3.00 16.52
C SER A 78 3.38 -3.12 18.04
N ASN A 79 3.49 -4.33 18.53
CA ASN A 79 3.27 -4.66 19.92
C ASN A 79 4.43 -4.25 20.85
N ALA A 80 4.18 -4.28 22.14
CA ALA A 80 5.19 -4.07 23.19
C ALA A 80 5.01 -5.07 24.32
N CYS A 81 6.12 -5.51 24.92
CA CYS A 81 6.13 -6.30 26.17
C CYS A 81 7.41 -6.07 26.96
N GLY A 82 7.48 -6.60 28.18
CA GLY A 82 8.64 -6.46 29.04
C GLY A 82 9.83 -7.38 28.71
N THR A 83 9.75 -8.17 27.64
CA THR A 83 10.77 -9.18 27.30
C THR A 83 11.26 -8.95 25.88
N GLU A 84 12.52 -8.56 25.73
CA GLU A 84 13.12 -8.21 24.44
C GLU A 84 13.19 -9.37 23.44
N SER A 85 13.30 -10.61 23.90
CA SER A 85 13.37 -11.80 23.03
C SER A 85 12.04 -12.20 22.41
N VAL A 86 10.93 -11.57 22.79
CA VAL A 86 9.61 -11.83 22.20
C VAL A 86 9.56 -11.25 20.81
N ASP A 87 9.26 -12.12 19.83
CA ASP A 87 9.34 -11.79 18.41
C ASP A 87 8.36 -12.66 17.58
N TYR A 88 7.12 -12.22 17.46
CA TYR A 88 6.08 -12.82 16.60
C TYR A 88 5.00 -11.80 16.26
N PRO A 89 4.40 -11.87 15.07
CA PRO A 89 3.22 -11.07 14.76
C PRO A 89 1.97 -11.69 15.40
N VAL A 90 1.03 -10.82 15.78
CA VAL A 90 -0.29 -11.21 16.29
C VAL A 90 -1.36 -10.51 15.45
N VAL A 91 -2.30 -11.28 14.92
CA VAL A 91 -3.51 -10.73 14.31
C VAL A 91 -4.67 -10.90 15.29
N TYR A 92 -5.07 -9.78 15.91
CA TYR A 92 -6.25 -9.76 16.76
C TYR A 92 -7.51 -9.66 15.91
N ARG A 93 -8.41 -10.60 16.10
CA ARG A 93 -9.75 -10.62 15.50
C ARG A 93 -10.82 -10.34 16.57
N GLY A 94 -12.03 -10.06 16.13
CA GLY A 94 -13.13 -9.81 17.04
C GLY A 94 -13.34 -10.94 18.06
N TYR A 95 -13.50 -10.57 19.34
CA TYR A 95 -13.65 -11.53 20.44
C TYR A 95 -14.87 -12.44 20.29
N ASP A 96 -15.97 -11.85 19.89
CA ASP A 96 -17.27 -12.51 19.75
C ASP A 96 -17.70 -12.52 18.27
N ASN A 97 -16.74 -12.56 17.37
CA ASN A 97 -16.99 -12.65 15.95
C ASN A 97 -17.66 -13.96 15.60
N ILE A 98 -18.84 -13.87 15.01
CA ILE A 98 -19.63 -15.00 14.51
C ILE A 98 -19.32 -15.34 13.06
N GLY A 99 -18.44 -14.57 12.40
CA GLY A 99 -17.96 -14.80 11.03
C GLY A 99 -16.76 -15.74 11.00
N ASN A 100 -16.44 -16.26 9.82
CA ASN A 100 -15.28 -17.13 9.59
C ASN A 100 -14.02 -16.34 9.23
N CYS A 101 -13.63 -15.40 10.08
CA CYS A 101 -12.46 -14.53 9.87
C CYS A 101 -11.12 -15.18 10.28
N ASP A 102 -11.13 -16.38 10.86
CA ASP A 102 -9.93 -17.05 11.37
C ASP A 102 -8.95 -17.40 10.26
N GLU A 103 -9.45 -17.79 9.09
CA GLU A 103 -8.60 -18.22 7.97
C GLU A 103 -7.72 -17.08 7.46
N LEU A 104 -8.30 -15.90 7.15
CA LEU A 104 -7.54 -14.75 6.68
C LEU A 104 -6.58 -14.23 7.76
N ALA A 105 -7.05 -14.13 9.02
CA ALA A 105 -6.22 -13.70 10.14
C ALA A 105 -4.98 -14.59 10.30
N LEU A 106 -5.14 -15.92 10.21
CA LEU A 106 -4.03 -16.87 10.32
C LEU A 106 -3.07 -16.79 9.12
N LYS A 107 -3.61 -16.62 7.90
CA LYS A 107 -2.78 -16.41 6.70
C LYS A 107 -1.94 -15.15 6.83
N LEU A 108 -2.52 -14.04 7.28
CA LEU A 108 -1.80 -12.79 7.54
C LEU A 108 -0.71 -12.99 8.60
N ALA A 109 -1.03 -13.57 9.76
CA ALA A 109 -0.04 -13.83 10.79
C ALA A 109 1.15 -14.67 10.29
N LYS A 110 0.89 -15.70 9.47
CA LYS A 110 1.93 -16.55 8.88
C LYS A 110 2.79 -15.83 7.85
N VAL A 111 2.17 -15.05 6.94
CA VAL A 111 2.94 -14.35 5.91
C VAL A 111 3.79 -13.23 6.51
N ILE A 112 3.30 -12.53 7.52
CA ILE A 112 4.06 -11.51 8.24
C ILE A 112 5.29 -12.16 8.92
N ALA A 113 5.07 -13.25 9.68
CA ALA A 113 6.17 -13.96 10.34
C ALA A 113 7.24 -14.42 9.36
N SER A 114 6.86 -15.00 8.22
CA SER A 114 7.80 -15.47 7.20
C SER A 114 8.52 -14.33 6.50
N THR A 115 7.83 -13.22 6.22
CA THR A 115 8.43 -12.04 5.55
C THR A 115 9.42 -11.31 6.45
N MET A 116 9.09 -11.16 7.71
CA MET A 116 9.95 -10.50 8.70
C MET A 116 11.07 -11.41 9.22
N GLY A 117 10.94 -12.73 9.09
CA GLY A 117 11.86 -13.70 9.66
C GLY A 117 11.87 -13.67 11.20
N THR A 118 10.66 -13.66 11.80
CA THR A 118 10.48 -13.61 13.25
C THR A 118 10.94 -14.92 13.93
N ALA A 119 11.40 -14.83 15.18
CA ALA A 119 11.91 -15.98 15.94
C ALA A 119 10.79 -16.97 16.30
N GLN A 120 9.56 -16.47 16.52
CA GLN A 120 8.40 -17.29 16.80
C GLN A 120 7.37 -17.18 15.69
N ALA A 121 6.52 -18.22 15.59
CA ALA A 121 5.44 -18.25 14.59
C ALA A 121 4.38 -17.19 14.85
N GLY A 122 3.86 -16.61 13.77
CA GLY A 122 2.70 -15.72 13.83
C GLY A 122 1.45 -16.45 14.32
N ARG A 123 0.60 -15.72 15.05
CA ARG A 123 -0.60 -16.27 15.69
C ARG A 123 -1.78 -15.33 15.58
N THR A 124 -2.97 -15.88 15.78
CA THR A 124 -4.19 -15.10 15.98
C THR A 124 -4.53 -15.02 17.46
N ALA A 125 -5.23 -13.97 17.85
CA ALA A 125 -5.71 -13.80 19.22
C ALA A 125 -7.06 -13.06 19.23
N THR A 126 -7.72 -13.14 20.37
CA THR A 126 -8.89 -12.34 20.73
C THR A 126 -8.67 -11.74 22.12
N ARG A 127 -9.36 -10.65 22.44
CA ARG A 127 -9.28 -10.07 23.78
C ARG A 127 -10.66 -9.66 24.29
N LYS A 128 -11.03 -10.28 25.42
CA LYS A 128 -12.28 -9.96 26.11
C LYS A 128 -12.08 -8.73 26.99
N GLY A 129 -12.98 -7.78 26.91
CA GLY A 129 -13.04 -6.64 27.81
C GLY A 129 -13.60 -7.01 29.18
N SER A 130 -13.37 -6.17 30.19
CA SER A 130 -13.86 -6.37 31.54
C SER A 130 -15.39 -6.45 31.63
N SER A 131 -16.09 -5.78 30.74
CA SER A 131 -17.56 -5.82 30.61
C SER A 131 -18.11 -7.05 29.89
N GLY A 132 -17.24 -7.97 29.46
CA GLY A 132 -17.63 -9.23 28.82
C GLY A 132 -17.67 -9.24 27.29
N GLY A 133 -17.57 -8.08 26.63
CA GLY A 133 -17.54 -7.94 25.15
C GLY A 133 -16.14 -7.72 24.57
N GLU A 134 -16.09 -7.22 23.33
CA GLU A 134 -14.85 -6.88 22.64
C GLU A 134 -14.05 -5.78 23.36
N TYR A 135 -12.78 -6.03 23.59
CA TYR A 135 -11.88 -5.07 24.26
C TYR A 135 -11.53 -3.87 23.39
N TYR A 136 -11.19 -4.10 22.12
CA TYR A 136 -10.63 -3.08 21.24
C TYR A 136 -11.72 -2.18 20.64
N GLY A 137 -11.58 -0.86 20.84
CA GLY A 137 -12.52 0.15 20.34
C GLY A 137 -12.68 0.11 18.82
N VAL A 138 -11.59 -0.07 18.07
CA VAL A 138 -11.61 -0.15 16.59
C VAL A 138 -12.37 -1.40 16.12
N LEU A 139 -12.19 -2.54 16.79
CA LEU A 139 -12.91 -3.77 16.45
C LEU A 139 -14.40 -3.68 16.81
N ARG A 140 -14.77 -2.99 17.91
CA ARG A 140 -16.18 -2.68 18.21
C ARG A 140 -16.83 -1.85 17.10
N GLY A 141 -16.10 -0.83 16.60
CA GLY A 141 -16.58 0.01 15.52
C GLY A 141 -16.77 -0.76 14.21
N ALA A 142 -15.78 -1.56 13.80
CA ALA A 142 -15.83 -2.36 12.58
C ALA A 142 -16.95 -3.40 12.62
N ARG A 143 -17.16 -4.05 13.77
CA ARG A 143 -18.29 -4.94 14.00
C ARG A 143 -19.64 -4.22 13.85
N ALA A 144 -19.77 -3.06 14.48
CA ALA A 144 -21.01 -2.25 14.38
C ALA A 144 -21.26 -1.74 12.96
N ALA A 145 -20.20 -1.60 12.14
CA ALA A 145 -20.29 -1.32 10.72
C ALA A 145 -20.75 -2.53 9.87
N GLY A 146 -20.87 -3.72 10.48
CA GLY A 146 -21.39 -4.94 9.85
C GLY A 146 -20.34 -5.82 9.18
N LEU A 147 -19.06 -5.64 9.49
CA LEU A 147 -17.99 -6.45 8.92
C LEU A 147 -17.89 -7.82 9.61
N SER A 148 -17.49 -8.83 8.83
CA SER A 148 -17.03 -10.14 9.32
C SER A 148 -15.51 -10.23 9.40
N ASP A 149 -14.78 -9.56 8.49
CA ASP A 149 -13.32 -9.52 8.46
C ASP A 149 -12.82 -8.18 9.00
N TYR A 150 -12.33 -8.18 10.24
CA TYR A 150 -11.80 -6.98 10.88
C TYR A 150 -10.73 -7.33 11.92
N TYR A 151 -9.55 -6.70 11.76
CA TYR A 151 -8.34 -7.08 12.48
C TYR A 151 -7.56 -5.88 13.00
N ILE A 152 -6.84 -6.09 14.13
CA ILE A 152 -5.65 -5.34 14.49
C ILE A 152 -4.46 -6.24 14.15
N ILE A 153 -3.50 -5.72 13.41
CA ILE A 153 -2.29 -6.46 13.02
C ILE A 153 -1.12 -5.88 13.80
N GLU A 154 -0.56 -6.68 14.69
CA GLU A 154 0.65 -6.36 15.44
C GLU A 154 1.86 -6.97 14.72
N HIS A 155 2.63 -6.11 14.04
CA HIS A 155 3.81 -6.49 13.25
C HIS A 155 5.01 -6.71 14.17
N SER A 156 5.00 -7.82 14.92
CA SER A 156 5.98 -8.13 15.97
C SER A 156 6.01 -7.08 17.09
N PHE A 157 7.12 -6.93 17.77
CA PHE A 157 7.26 -6.12 18.98
C PHE A 157 8.32 -5.04 18.82
N HIS A 158 7.94 -3.77 19.03
CA HIS A 158 8.90 -2.66 19.02
C HIS A 158 9.74 -2.54 20.31
N THR A 159 9.63 -3.55 21.18
CA THR A 159 10.53 -3.83 22.31
C THR A 159 11.63 -4.84 21.94
N ASN A 160 11.59 -5.44 20.76
CA ASN A 160 12.63 -6.28 20.18
C ASN A 160 13.53 -5.45 19.28
N THR A 161 14.81 -5.30 19.62
CA THR A 161 15.77 -4.45 18.88
C THR A 161 15.89 -4.83 17.40
N LYS A 162 15.98 -6.14 17.09
CA LYS A 162 16.11 -6.63 15.71
C LYS A 162 14.89 -6.28 14.88
N MET A 163 13.69 -6.54 15.39
CA MET A 163 12.44 -6.30 14.68
C MET A 163 12.12 -4.81 14.55
N THR A 164 12.43 -4.01 15.56
CA THR A 164 12.28 -2.57 15.48
C THR A 164 13.16 -1.96 14.36
N LYS A 165 14.41 -2.38 14.25
CA LYS A 165 15.30 -1.96 13.16
C LYS A 165 14.80 -2.45 11.80
N TRP A 166 14.22 -3.65 11.74
CA TRP A 166 13.61 -4.19 10.53
C TRP A 166 12.42 -3.33 10.07
N LEU A 167 11.55 -2.92 11.01
CA LEU A 167 10.36 -2.07 10.75
C LEU A 167 10.70 -0.61 10.43
N LEU A 168 11.89 -0.12 10.77
CA LEU A 168 12.38 1.21 10.37
C LEU A 168 12.77 1.30 8.91
N ASN A 169 13.03 0.18 8.25
CA ASN A 169 13.51 0.15 6.87
C ASN A 169 12.35 0.16 5.89
N ASP A 170 12.24 1.22 5.08
CA ASP A 170 11.14 1.42 4.13
C ASP A 170 11.07 0.31 3.05
N SER A 171 12.22 -0.25 2.63
CA SER A 171 12.23 -1.38 1.69
C SER A 171 11.65 -2.65 2.31
N ASN A 172 11.88 -2.86 3.60
CA ASN A 172 11.29 -3.97 4.35
C ASN A 172 9.78 -3.77 4.53
N LEU A 173 9.34 -2.54 4.88
CA LEU A 173 7.91 -2.21 4.97
C LEU A 173 7.20 -2.44 3.62
N ARG A 174 7.86 -2.09 2.51
CA ARG A 174 7.30 -2.35 1.18
C ARG A 174 7.12 -3.84 0.91
N LYS A 175 8.13 -4.67 1.22
CA LYS A 175 8.03 -6.14 1.11
C LYS A 175 6.92 -6.71 1.98
N LEU A 176 6.76 -6.18 3.19
CA LEU A 176 5.70 -6.58 4.11
C LEU A 176 4.32 -6.24 3.54
N ALA A 177 4.12 -5.00 3.10
CA ALA A 177 2.88 -4.56 2.46
C ALA A 177 2.54 -5.41 1.23
N GLU A 178 3.51 -5.73 0.38
CA GLU A 178 3.31 -6.59 -0.80
C GLU A 178 2.86 -8.01 -0.41
N ALA A 179 3.48 -8.59 0.62
CA ALA A 179 3.13 -9.93 1.09
C ALA A 179 1.71 -10.00 1.69
N GLU A 180 1.36 -9.03 2.52
CA GLU A 180 0.03 -8.93 3.14
C GLU A 180 -1.05 -8.66 2.10
N CYS A 181 -0.85 -7.67 1.23
CA CYS A 181 -1.81 -7.30 0.19
C CYS A 181 -2.05 -8.44 -0.80
N LYS A 182 -1.02 -9.25 -1.10
CA LYS A 182 -1.17 -10.45 -1.92
C LYS A 182 -2.11 -11.46 -1.25
N VAL A 183 -1.91 -11.75 0.04
CA VAL A 183 -2.78 -12.66 0.80
C VAL A 183 -4.22 -12.15 0.85
N ILE A 184 -4.41 -10.85 1.06
CA ILE A 184 -5.73 -10.21 1.05
C ILE A 184 -6.38 -10.35 -0.34
N ALA A 185 -5.64 -10.04 -1.40
CA ALA A 185 -6.14 -10.13 -2.77
C ALA A 185 -6.57 -11.55 -3.13
N GLU A 186 -5.73 -12.55 -2.83
CA GLU A 186 -6.03 -13.96 -3.04
C GLU A 186 -7.28 -14.41 -2.27
N HIS A 187 -7.43 -13.97 -1.00
CA HIS A 187 -8.60 -14.30 -0.19
C HIS A 187 -9.91 -13.79 -0.80
N TYR A 188 -9.89 -12.60 -1.39
CA TYR A 188 -11.07 -12.01 -2.03
C TYR A 188 -11.18 -12.31 -3.53
N GLY A 189 -10.32 -13.18 -4.08
CA GLY A 189 -10.34 -13.54 -5.49
C GLY A 189 -10.02 -12.38 -6.44
N MET A 190 -9.14 -11.47 -5.98
CA MET A 190 -8.67 -10.34 -6.79
C MET A 190 -7.30 -10.67 -7.38
N THR A 191 -7.13 -10.36 -8.64
CA THR A 191 -5.82 -10.44 -9.32
C THR A 191 -5.29 -9.03 -9.52
N LYS A 192 -3.96 -8.89 -9.49
CA LYS A 192 -3.34 -7.61 -9.84
C LYS A 192 -3.89 -7.20 -11.19
N GLN A 193 -4.48 -6.02 -11.26
CA GLN A 193 -4.85 -5.48 -12.56
C GLN A 193 -3.53 -5.34 -13.29
N SER A 194 -3.43 -5.96 -14.46
CA SER A 194 -2.35 -5.60 -15.36
C SER A 194 -2.49 -4.09 -15.53
N ASP A 195 -1.52 -3.36 -14.99
CA ASP A 195 -1.34 -2.02 -15.48
C ASP A 195 -1.12 -2.20 -16.97
N ASP A 196 -2.06 -1.76 -17.81
CA ASP A 196 -1.76 -1.46 -19.21
C ASP A 196 -0.68 -0.33 -19.29
N LYS A 197 -0.22 0.15 -18.15
CA LYS A 197 0.98 0.98 -17.98
C LYS A 197 2.29 0.18 -17.91
N ASP A 198 2.25 -1.13 -17.73
CA ASP A 198 3.44 -2.01 -17.78
C ASP A 198 3.53 -2.83 -19.07
N SER A 199 2.70 -2.51 -20.07
CA SER A 199 3.17 -2.66 -21.43
C SER A 199 4.26 -1.57 -21.60
N MET A 200 5.51 -1.93 -21.26
CA MET A 200 6.65 -1.14 -21.72
C MET A 200 6.41 -0.90 -23.19
N THR A 201 6.10 0.36 -23.54
CA THR A 201 5.84 0.72 -24.93
C THR A 201 7.07 0.29 -25.69
N LYS A 202 6.93 -0.71 -26.54
CA LYS A 202 8.08 -1.21 -27.30
C LYS A 202 8.68 -0.06 -28.07
N ILE A 203 9.94 0.25 -27.81
CA ILE A 203 10.68 1.28 -28.56
C ILE A 203 11.02 0.79 -29.97
N THR A 204 10.92 -0.50 -30.24
CA THR A 204 11.13 -1.12 -31.56
C THR A 204 9.81 -1.23 -32.32
N GLY A 205 9.86 -1.02 -33.64
CA GLY A 205 8.71 -1.10 -34.54
C GLY A 205 8.38 0.21 -35.25
N LYS A 206 7.23 0.24 -35.89
CA LYS A 206 6.75 1.45 -36.61
C LYS A 206 6.17 2.47 -35.61
N ALA A 207 6.37 3.74 -35.94
CA ALA A 207 5.70 4.83 -35.21
C ALA A 207 4.16 4.68 -35.29
N GLU A 208 3.48 4.93 -34.19
CA GLU A 208 2.01 4.93 -34.12
C GLU A 208 1.43 6.33 -34.26
N ALA A 209 2.21 7.37 -33.89
CA ALA A 209 1.83 8.76 -34.10
C ALA A 209 2.28 9.27 -35.49
N THR A 210 1.42 10.06 -36.11
CA THR A 210 1.75 10.74 -37.40
C THR A 210 2.52 12.04 -37.17
N ALA A 211 3.18 12.56 -38.21
CA ALA A 211 3.87 13.84 -38.15
C ALA A 211 2.93 14.99 -37.74
N GLU A 212 1.68 14.96 -38.20
CA GLU A 212 0.66 15.95 -37.85
C GLU A 212 0.31 15.89 -36.35
N GLN A 213 0.15 14.69 -35.79
CA GLN A 213 -0.13 14.50 -34.37
C GLN A 213 1.03 14.97 -33.51
N MET A 214 2.26 14.64 -33.89
CA MET A 214 3.48 15.07 -33.18
C MET A 214 3.63 16.59 -33.23
N THR A 215 3.37 17.21 -34.40
CA THR A 215 3.36 18.66 -34.62
C THR A 215 2.28 19.35 -33.76
N ALA A 216 1.08 18.80 -33.72
CA ALA A 216 -0.02 19.33 -32.92
C ALA A 216 0.33 19.26 -31.42
N TYR A 217 0.91 18.13 -30.94
CA TYR A 217 1.35 17.96 -29.56
C TYR A 217 2.36 19.02 -29.14
N ILE A 218 3.47 19.18 -29.90
CA ILE A 218 4.53 20.10 -29.50
C ILE A 218 4.07 21.56 -29.53
N LYS A 219 3.26 21.96 -30.53
CA LYS A 219 2.67 23.30 -30.58
C LYS A 219 1.71 23.59 -29.44
N ALA A 220 0.98 22.57 -28.96
CA ALA A 220 0.10 22.70 -27.80
C ALA A 220 0.88 22.84 -26.48
N LYS A 221 2.08 22.23 -26.40
CA LYS A 221 2.94 22.30 -25.21
C LYS A 221 3.83 23.55 -25.20
N ASN A 222 4.32 23.94 -26.38
CA ASN A 222 5.16 25.12 -26.56
C ASN A 222 4.65 25.90 -27.78
N GLY A 223 3.85 26.93 -27.55
CA GLY A 223 3.30 27.79 -28.62
C GLY A 223 4.36 28.58 -29.39
N SER A 224 5.60 28.67 -28.87
CA SER A 224 6.73 29.37 -29.47
C SER A 224 7.80 28.42 -30.03
N VAL A 225 7.45 27.13 -30.22
CA VAL A 225 8.40 26.13 -30.72
C VAL A 225 9.01 26.55 -32.03
N ALA A 226 10.35 26.46 -32.14
CA ALA A 226 11.08 26.86 -33.31
C ALA A 226 10.72 26.00 -34.55
N GLN A 227 10.68 26.59 -35.74
CA GLN A 227 10.40 25.86 -37.00
C GLN A 227 11.38 24.70 -37.21
N SER A 228 12.65 24.88 -36.82
CA SER A 228 13.67 23.81 -36.92
C SER A 228 13.30 22.55 -36.11
N VAL A 229 12.60 22.68 -35.00
CA VAL A 229 12.10 21.51 -34.22
C VAL A 229 10.98 20.81 -34.99
N LEU A 230 10.08 21.58 -35.61
CA LEU A 230 9.00 21.01 -36.41
C LEU A 230 9.55 20.26 -37.64
N ASP A 231 10.61 20.80 -38.26
CA ASP A 231 11.29 20.20 -39.43
C ASP A 231 12.02 18.89 -39.06
N MET A 232 12.35 18.66 -37.78
CA MET A 232 12.93 17.40 -37.30
C MET A 232 11.91 16.26 -37.20
N ILE A 233 10.61 16.54 -37.08
CA ILE A 233 9.58 15.50 -36.86
C ILE A 233 9.58 14.45 -37.97
N PRO A 234 9.58 14.81 -39.27
CA PRO A 234 9.68 13.82 -40.33
C PRO A 234 10.98 12.98 -40.27
N LEU A 235 12.09 13.58 -39.82
CA LEU A 235 13.36 12.87 -39.67
C LEU A 235 13.29 11.83 -38.57
N TYR A 236 12.69 12.13 -37.43
CA TYR A 236 12.45 11.13 -36.38
C TYR A 236 11.66 9.93 -36.87
N LEU A 237 10.67 10.16 -37.74
CA LEU A 237 9.86 9.08 -38.30
C LEU A 237 10.64 8.26 -39.34
N SER A 238 11.35 8.91 -40.29
CA SER A 238 12.11 8.21 -41.33
C SER A 238 13.32 7.44 -40.80
N GLU A 239 14.11 8.05 -39.92
CA GLU A 239 15.25 7.39 -39.28
C GLU A 239 14.78 6.28 -38.34
N GLY A 240 13.70 6.53 -37.59
CA GLY A 240 13.09 5.52 -36.75
C GLY A 240 12.64 4.29 -37.52
N GLU A 241 12.03 4.47 -38.70
CA GLU A 241 11.64 3.35 -39.58
C GLU A 241 12.86 2.59 -40.11
N ALA A 242 13.92 3.31 -40.49
CA ALA A 242 15.16 2.71 -41.02
C ALA A 242 15.87 1.84 -39.95
N GLU A 243 15.88 2.28 -38.72
CA GLU A 243 16.54 1.59 -37.57
C GLU A 243 15.60 0.63 -36.81
N ASN A 244 14.37 0.44 -37.27
CA ASN A 244 13.33 -0.33 -36.58
C ASN A 244 13.08 0.17 -35.12
N ILE A 245 13.11 1.48 -34.96
CA ILE A 245 12.83 2.19 -33.70
C ILE A 245 11.60 3.06 -33.89
N ARG A 246 10.75 3.15 -32.89
CA ARG A 246 9.58 4.03 -32.92
C ARG A 246 10.01 5.49 -32.83
N GLY A 247 10.01 6.19 -33.98
CA GLY A 247 10.39 7.59 -34.07
C GLY A 247 9.50 8.54 -33.28
N ASP A 248 8.23 8.21 -33.09
CA ASP A 248 7.29 8.94 -32.24
C ASP A 248 7.71 8.89 -30.76
N ILE A 249 8.20 7.75 -30.26
CA ILE A 249 8.71 7.63 -28.89
C ILE A 249 10.02 8.38 -28.73
N ALA A 250 10.94 8.28 -29.68
CA ALA A 250 12.20 9.00 -29.65
C ALA A 250 11.98 10.53 -29.61
N PHE A 251 11.04 11.04 -30.39
CA PHE A 251 10.65 12.44 -30.35
C PHE A 251 10.00 12.83 -29.01
N ALA A 252 9.09 12.00 -28.47
CA ALA A 252 8.47 12.24 -27.17
C ALA A 252 9.49 12.29 -26.03
N GLN A 253 10.52 11.44 -26.06
CA GLN A 253 11.63 11.48 -25.11
C GLN A 253 12.42 12.78 -25.23
N SER A 254 12.73 13.22 -26.45
CA SER A 254 13.41 14.51 -26.67
C SER A 254 12.59 15.69 -26.12
N CYS A 255 11.27 15.68 -26.30
CA CYS A 255 10.39 16.69 -25.69
C CYS A 255 10.49 16.68 -24.17
N LEU A 256 10.58 15.49 -23.54
CA LEU A 256 10.65 15.35 -22.09
C LEU A 256 11.98 15.89 -21.54
N GLU A 257 13.08 15.56 -22.17
CA GLU A 257 14.44 15.95 -21.75
C GLU A 257 14.75 17.42 -21.96
N THR A 258 14.14 18.05 -22.96
CA THR A 258 14.34 19.48 -23.28
C THR A 258 13.29 20.40 -22.64
N GLY A 259 12.29 19.86 -21.96
CA GLY A 259 11.15 20.62 -21.45
C GLY A 259 10.24 21.16 -22.57
N ASN A 260 10.12 20.40 -23.68
CA ASN A 260 9.39 20.71 -24.92
C ASN A 260 10.10 21.76 -25.81
N PHE A 261 11.43 21.71 -25.85
CA PHE A 261 12.33 22.56 -26.64
C PHE A 261 12.30 24.07 -26.27
#